data_2409b67347313a999538f3091367b8a9
#
_entry.id   2409b67347313a999538f3091367b8a9
#
_cell.length_a   1.000
_cell.length_b   1.000
_cell.length_c   1.000
_cell.angle_alpha   90.00
_cell.angle_beta   90.00
_cell.angle_gamma   90.00
#
_symmetry.space_group_name_H-M   'P 1'
#
loop_
_entity.id
_entity.type
_entity.pdbx_description
1 polymer ?
#
loop_
_entity_poly.entity_id
_entity_poly.type
_entity_poly.pdbx_seq_one_letter_code
_entity_poly.pdbx_strand_id
1 'polypeptide(L)'
;EIAQDPLLLTCLTKFYFSDPLIERLLMTLRQTLLISCSRQLAIRNEYLPLVCALAYQCFLNESVWYINHTEASLVKQLTVVSEKMVALNTLGVDDCYPILLLIFMYKPAANTSIFETLAEREWQWPTLMQPLINASIKDTFAMHQQGLTIPNLGVSSNSVSTRVQAQYDEHPYPRWTALGYNQPANYYASLKALFPYKLNDLPNIHKTLNVLVAGCG
;
A
#
# COMPACT_ATOMS: atom_id res chain seq x y z
N GLU A 1 6.98 -19.15 16.29
CA GLU A 1 8.31 -18.51 16.12
C GLU A 1 8.34 -17.62 14.89
N ILE A 2 8.12 -18.12 13.67
CA ILE A 2 8.15 -17.31 12.41
C ILE A 2 7.21 -16.10 12.46
N ALA A 3 6.03 -16.26 13.01
CA ALA A 3 5.02 -15.17 13.05
C ALA A 3 5.43 -13.96 13.90
N GLN A 4 6.47 -14.08 14.69
CA GLN A 4 6.97 -13.06 15.59
C GLN A 4 8.46 -12.73 15.35
N ASP A 5 9.04 -13.23 14.26
CA ASP A 5 10.43 -12.95 13.90
C ASP A 5 10.60 -11.47 13.52
N PRO A 6 11.38 -10.69 14.29
CA PRO A 6 11.47 -9.24 14.07
C PRO A 6 12.12 -8.87 12.73
N LEU A 7 13.05 -9.70 12.24
CA LEU A 7 13.72 -9.47 10.96
C LEU A 7 12.74 -9.66 9.82
N LEU A 8 12.00 -10.78 9.81
CA LEU A 8 10.97 -11.05 8.79
C LEU A 8 9.92 -9.96 8.78
N LEU A 9 9.38 -9.59 9.94
CA LEU A 9 8.35 -8.55 10.06
C LEU A 9 8.85 -7.19 9.56
N THR A 10 10.10 -6.83 9.89
CA THR A 10 10.73 -5.61 9.39
C THR A 10 10.90 -5.64 7.88
N CYS A 11 11.40 -6.75 7.34
CA CYS A 11 11.57 -6.91 5.91
C CYS A 11 10.24 -6.80 5.16
N LEU A 12 9.18 -7.45 5.64
CA LEU A 12 7.84 -7.41 5.04
C LEU A 12 7.23 -5.99 4.99
N THR A 13 7.63 -5.12 5.92
CA THR A 13 7.08 -3.75 6.01
C THR A 13 7.96 -2.68 5.39
N LYS A 14 9.22 -3.01 5.02
CA LYS A 14 10.18 -2.02 4.52
C LYS A 14 10.67 -2.29 3.10
N PHE A 15 10.60 -3.54 2.65
CA PHE A 15 11.14 -3.94 1.37
C PHE A 15 10.07 -4.56 0.49
N TYR A 16 10.13 -4.25 -0.77
CA TYR A 16 9.40 -4.95 -1.80
C TYR A 16 10.19 -6.22 -2.19
N PHE A 17 9.54 -7.37 -2.09
CA PHE A 17 10.14 -8.64 -2.49
C PHE A 17 9.81 -8.97 -3.94
N SER A 18 10.84 -9.26 -4.72
CA SER A 18 10.75 -9.68 -6.13
C SER A 18 11.41 -11.05 -6.38
N ASP A 19 11.94 -11.70 -5.35
CA ASP A 19 12.48 -13.06 -5.47
C ASP A 19 11.33 -14.07 -5.55
N PRO A 20 11.26 -14.89 -6.62
CA PRO A 20 10.14 -15.82 -6.84
C PRO A 20 9.96 -16.88 -5.74
N LEU A 21 11.03 -17.28 -5.05
CA LEU A 21 10.95 -18.26 -3.97
C LEU A 21 10.36 -17.63 -2.70
N ILE A 22 10.79 -16.41 -2.39
CA ILE A 22 10.25 -15.66 -1.27
C ILE A 22 8.78 -15.34 -1.52
N GLU A 23 8.43 -14.84 -2.70
CA GLU A 23 7.03 -14.57 -3.05
C GLU A 23 6.15 -15.81 -2.91
N ARG A 24 6.63 -16.96 -3.40
CA ARG A 24 5.91 -18.24 -3.28
C ARG A 24 5.70 -18.65 -1.83
N LEU A 25 6.71 -18.48 -0.98
CA LEU A 25 6.59 -18.71 0.46
C LEU A 25 5.54 -17.79 1.08
N LEU A 26 5.61 -16.49 0.80
CA LEU A 26 4.69 -15.49 1.34
C LEU A 26 3.25 -15.73 0.87
N MET A 27 3.03 -16.09 -0.39
CA MET A 27 1.72 -16.49 -0.91
C MET A 27 1.18 -17.72 -0.18
N THR A 28 2.02 -18.72 0.11
CA THR A 28 1.62 -19.92 0.85
C THR A 28 1.23 -19.61 2.28
N LEU A 29 2.01 -18.75 2.96
CA LEU A 29 1.70 -18.27 4.31
C LEU A 29 0.37 -17.48 4.33
N ARG A 30 0.18 -16.58 3.37
CA ARG A 30 -1.06 -15.81 3.19
C ARG A 30 -2.28 -16.72 3.03
N GLN A 31 -2.20 -17.71 2.14
CA GLN A 31 -3.27 -18.67 1.91
C GLN A 31 -3.60 -19.47 3.16
N THR A 32 -2.57 -19.97 3.87
CA THR A 32 -2.74 -20.75 5.10
C THR A 32 -3.44 -19.92 6.18
N LEU A 33 -3.04 -18.66 6.36
CA LEU A 33 -3.66 -17.75 7.31
C LEU A 33 -5.10 -17.43 6.92
N LEU A 34 -5.37 -17.15 5.65
CA LEU A 34 -6.75 -16.92 5.19
C LEU A 34 -7.66 -18.12 5.52
N ILE A 35 -7.27 -19.32 5.13
CA ILE A 35 -8.08 -20.53 5.34
C ILE A 35 -8.29 -20.81 6.84
N SER A 36 -7.24 -20.65 7.65
CA SER A 36 -7.30 -20.92 9.08
C SER A 36 -8.15 -19.91 9.84
N CYS A 37 -7.97 -18.61 9.54
CA CYS A 37 -8.62 -17.52 10.28
C CYS A 37 -10.05 -17.24 9.79
N SER A 38 -10.36 -17.48 8.51
CA SER A 38 -11.68 -17.20 7.94
C SER A 38 -12.79 -18.04 8.58
N ARG A 39 -12.46 -19.24 9.06
CA ARG A 39 -13.44 -20.13 9.73
C ARG A 39 -13.92 -19.61 11.07
N GLN A 40 -13.08 -18.89 11.79
CA GLN A 40 -13.34 -18.36 13.13
C GLN A 40 -13.63 -16.86 13.11
N LEU A 41 -13.42 -16.19 11.97
CA LEU A 41 -13.46 -14.73 11.80
C LEU A 41 -12.57 -14.00 12.84
N ALA A 42 -11.50 -14.66 13.27
CA ALA A 42 -10.59 -14.19 14.30
C ALA A 42 -9.14 -14.52 13.96
N ILE A 43 -8.25 -13.65 14.39
CA ILE A 43 -6.80 -13.83 14.27
C ILE A 43 -6.23 -14.00 15.67
N ARG A 44 -5.56 -15.13 15.91
CA ARG A 44 -4.88 -15.34 17.20
C ARG A 44 -3.76 -14.31 17.37
N ASN A 45 -3.62 -13.80 18.60
CA ASN A 45 -2.64 -12.74 18.91
C ASN A 45 -1.21 -13.07 18.47
N GLU A 46 -0.84 -14.34 18.51
CA GLU A 46 0.49 -14.80 18.06
C GLU A 46 0.73 -14.65 16.55
N TYR A 47 -0.33 -14.62 15.72
CA TYR A 47 -0.25 -14.44 14.26
C TYR A 47 -0.52 -13.00 13.81
N LEU A 48 -1.07 -12.18 14.69
CA LEU A 48 -1.45 -10.81 14.34
C LEU A 48 -0.27 -10.00 13.74
N PRO A 49 0.97 -10.05 14.29
CA PRO A 49 2.08 -9.33 13.69
C PRO A 49 2.37 -9.75 12.25
N LEU A 50 2.36 -11.06 11.97
CA LEU A 50 2.61 -11.59 10.62
C LEU A 50 1.48 -11.22 9.66
N VAL A 51 0.22 -11.29 10.08
CA VAL A 51 -0.93 -10.93 9.24
C VAL A 51 -0.88 -9.45 8.88
N CYS A 52 -0.57 -8.58 9.85
CA CYS A 52 -0.37 -7.14 9.60
C CYS A 52 0.77 -6.89 8.60
N ALA A 53 1.91 -7.56 8.80
CA ALA A 53 3.07 -7.40 7.93
C ALA A 53 2.81 -7.94 6.50
N LEU A 54 2.11 -9.06 6.35
CA LEU A 54 1.69 -9.57 5.04
C LEU A 54 0.68 -8.66 4.35
N ALA A 55 -0.29 -8.11 5.08
CA ALA A 55 -1.21 -7.13 4.51
C ALA A 55 -0.47 -5.86 4.07
N TYR A 56 0.54 -5.42 4.84
CA TYR A 56 1.39 -4.30 4.45
C TYR A 56 2.24 -4.63 3.21
N GLN A 57 2.80 -5.84 3.11
CA GLN A 57 3.53 -6.29 1.92
C GLN A 57 2.62 -6.35 0.69
N CYS A 58 1.37 -6.79 0.85
CA CYS A 58 0.39 -6.75 -0.25
C CYS A 58 0.04 -5.33 -0.66
N PHE A 59 0.00 -4.38 0.27
CA PHE A 59 -0.14 -2.97 -0.05
C PHE A 59 1.06 -2.43 -0.82
N LEU A 60 2.30 -2.81 -0.44
CA LEU A 60 3.53 -2.38 -1.12
C LEU A 60 3.63 -2.92 -2.56
N ASN A 61 3.19 -4.15 -2.79
CA ASN A 61 3.24 -4.79 -4.11
C ASN A 61 1.96 -4.61 -4.93
N GLU A 62 1.08 -3.66 -4.55
CA GLU A 62 -0.19 -3.37 -5.23
C GLU A 62 -1.11 -4.60 -5.37
N SER A 63 -1.00 -5.56 -4.45
CA SER A 63 -1.80 -6.80 -4.42
C SER A 63 -1.68 -7.66 -5.69
N VAL A 64 -0.56 -7.60 -6.40
CA VAL A 64 -0.34 -8.31 -7.68
C VAL A 64 -0.12 -9.82 -7.54
N TRP A 65 0.03 -10.33 -6.32
CA TRP A 65 0.24 -11.77 -6.12
C TRP A 65 -0.95 -12.60 -6.59
N TYR A 66 -0.62 -13.73 -7.21
CA TYR A 66 -1.64 -14.66 -7.71
C TYR A 66 -2.63 -15.09 -6.62
N ILE A 67 -3.89 -15.17 -7.00
CA ILE A 67 -5.02 -15.57 -6.14
C ILE A 67 -5.72 -16.75 -6.82
N ASN A 68 -5.80 -17.91 -6.15
CA ASN A 68 -6.55 -19.03 -6.67
C ASN A 68 -8.06 -18.90 -6.41
N HIS A 69 -8.85 -19.78 -7.03
CA HIS A 69 -10.30 -19.73 -6.94
C HIS A 69 -10.85 -19.84 -5.50
N THR A 70 -10.22 -20.67 -4.66
CA THR A 70 -10.62 -20.86 -3.26
C THR A 70 -10.38 -19.58 -2.45
N GLU A 71 -9.20 -18.98 -2.60
CA GLU A 71 -8.87 -17.69 -1.96
C GLU A 71 -9.83 -16.58 -2.41
N ALA A 72 -10.06 -16.46 -3.72
CA ALA A 72 -10.97 -15.46 -4.29
C ALA A 72 -12.40 -15.61 -3.73
N SER A 73 -12.89 -16.84 -3.60
CA SER A 73 -14.21 -17.12 -3.03
C SER A 73 -14.29 -16.71 -1.56
N LEU A 74 -13.28 -17.05 -0.74
CA LEU A 74 -13.22 -16.69 0.67
C LEU A 74 -13.13 -15.17 0.86
N VAL A 75 -12.25 -14.51 0.10
CA VAL A 75 -12.12 -13.04 0.16
C VAL A 75 -13.42 -12.35 -0.21
N LYS A 76 -14.13 -12.84 -1.23
CA LYS A 76 -15.45 -12.31 -1.60
C LYS A 76 -16.47 -12.46 -0.46
N GLN A 77 -16.51 -13.61 0.20
CA GLN A 77 -17.40 -13.84 1.35
C GLN A 77 -17.04 -12.89 2.52
N LEU A 78 -15.76 -12.77 2.86
CA LEU A 78 -15.29 -11.86 3.91
C LEU A 78 -15.62 -10.40 3.58
N THR A 79 -15.52 -10.00 2.31
CA THR A 79 -15.89 -8.65 1.86
C THR A 79 -17.37 -8.38 2.14
N VAL A 80 -18.27 -9.28 1.76
CA VAL A 80 -19.71 -9.11 2.03
C VAL A 80 -20.00 -9.04 3.54
N VAL A 81 -19.29 -9.83 4.35
CA VAL A 81 -19.42 -9.78 5.80
C VAL A 81 -18.94 -8.44 6.34
N SER A 82 -17.77 -7.97 5.91
CA SER A 82 -17.21 -6.69 6.38
C SER A 82 -18.09 -5.49 5.99
N GLU A 83 -18.68 -5.49 4.82
CA GLU A 83 -19.62 -4.45 4.38
C GLU A 83 -20.83 -4.36 5.32
N LYS A 84 -21.39 -5.50 5.67
CA LYS A 84 -22.52 -5.55 6.62
C LYS A 84 -22.11 -5.11 8.01
N MET A 85 -20.94 -5.53 8.50
CA MET A 85 -20.44 -5.15 9.83
C MET A 85 -20.16 -3.66 9.93
N VAL A 86 -19.52 -3.07 8.92
CA VAL A 86 -19.23 -1.63 8.89
C VAL A 86 -20.51 -0.79 8.78
N ALA A 87 -21.52 -1.28 8.07
CA ALA A 87 -22.84 -0.63 7.97
C ALA A 87 -23.60 -0.64 9.32
N LEU A 88 -23.34 -1.62 10.18
CA LEU A 88 -23.89 -1.68 11.53
C LEU A 88 -23.06 -0.78 12.44
N ASN A 89 -23.46 0.48 12.60
CA ASN A 89 -22.77 1.49 13.42
C ASN A 89 -22.56 1.09 14.91
N THR A 90 -23.02 -0.08 15.32
CA THR A 90 -22.94 -0.60 16.70
C THR A 90 -21.70 -1.46 16.96
N LEU A 91 -20.96 -1.87 15.89
CA LEU A 91 -19.79 -2.72 16.03
C LEU A 91 -18.53 -1.89 16.22
N GLY A 92 -17.68 -2.36 17.14
CA GLY A 92 -16.37 -1.78 17.40
C GLY A 92 -15.32 -2.21 16.38
N VAL A 93 -14.16 -1.58 16.47
CA VAL A 93 -12.99 -1.97 15.69
C VAL A 93 -12.60 -3.43 15.93
N ASP A 94 -12.67 -3.88 17.18
CA ASP A 94 -12.26 -5.23 17.60
C ASP A 94 -13.07 -6.33 16.91
N ASP A 95 -14.30 -6.04 16.53
CA ASP A 95 -15.15 -6.98 15.79
C ASP A 95 -14.80 -7.04 14.31
N CYS A 96 -14.31 -5.96 13.75
CA CYS A 96 -14.12 -5.78 12.28
C CYS A 96 -12.68 -6.01 11.82
N TYR A 97 -11.66 -5.64 12.63
CA TYR A 97 -10.28 -5.63 12.16
C TYR A 97 -9.75 -6.99 11.70
N PRO A 98 -10.13 -8.13 12.31
CA PRO A 98 -9.59 -9.40 11.84
C PRO A 98 -10.01 -9.72 10.40
N ILE A 99 -11.28 -9.43 10.09
CA ILE A 99 -11.82 -9.65 8.73
C ILE A 99 -11.18 -8.69 7.73
N LEU A 100 -11.06 -7.41 8.10
CA LEU A 100 -10.45 -6.39 7.25
C LEU A 100 -8.98 -6.71 6.96
N LEU A 101 -8.20 -7.17 7.93
CA LEU A 101 -6.82 -7.60 7.72
C LEU A 101 -6.72 -8.76 6.73
N LEU A 102 -7.60 -9.76 6.85
CA LEU A 102 -7.63 -10.88 5.91
C LEU A 102 -7.95 -10.40 4.49
N ILE A 103 -8.84 -9.42 4.33
CA ILE A 103 -9.15 -8.84 3.02
C ILE A 103 -7.95 -8.05 2.48
N PHE A 104 -7.29 -7.24 3.31
CA PHE A 104 -6.17 -6.38 2.90
C PHE A 104 -4.91 -7.17 2.51
N MET A 105 -4.79 -8.44 2.90
CA MET A 105 -3.78 -9.33 2.33
C MET A 105 -4.02 -9.68 0.84
N TYR A 106 -5.19 -9.32 0.27
CA TYR A 106 -5.59 -9.76 -1.08
C TYR A 106 -6.00 -8.62 -2.01
N LYS A 107 -6.48 -7.52 -1.46
CA LYS A 107 -6.86 -6.36 -2.27
C LYS A 107 -6.64 -5.05 -1.52
N PRO A 108 -6.33 -3.96 -2.23
CA PRO A 108 -6.18 -2.65 -1.61
C PRO A 108 -7.46 -2.23 -0.88
N ALA A 109 -7.32 -1.53 0.24
CA ALA A 109 -8.45 -0.96 0.96
C ALA A 109 -9.29 -0.03 0.07
N ALA A 110 -8.64 0.75 -0.79
CA ALA A 110 -9.27 1.66 -1.75
C ALA A 110 -10.22 0.95 -2.74
N ASN A 111 -10.03 -0.35 -2.97
CA ASN A 111 -10.88 -1.15 -3.86
C ASN A 111 -12.03 -1.83 -3.11
N THR A 112 -12.38 -1.33 -1.93
CA THR A 112 -13.54 -1.81 -1.14
C THR A 112 -14.63 -0.73 -1.10
N SER A 113 -15.89 -1.15 -1.10
CA SER A 113 -17.05 -0.25 -0.99
C SER A 113 -17.13 0.52 0.34
N ILE A 114 -16.37 0.05 1.34
CA ILE A 114 -16.33 0.63 2.70
C ILE A 114 -15.14 1.58 2.91
N PHE A 115 -14.34 1.84 1.88
CA PHE A 115 -13.09 2.60 1.97
C PHE A 115 -13.29 3.99 2.59
N GLU A 116 -14.24 4.76 2.06
CA GLU A 116 -14.55 6.10 2.57
C GLU A 116 -14.99 6.06 4.04
N THR A 117 -15.86 5.11 4.39
CA THR A 117 -16.30 4.93 5.78
C THR A 117 -15.14 4.59 6.72
N LEU A 118 -14.17 3.77 6.25
CA LEU A 118 -12.98 3.44 7.03
C LEU A 118 -12.04 4.63 7.18
N ALA A 119 -11.98 5.53 6.20
CA ALA A 119 -11.13 6.71 6.21
C ALA A 119 -11.69 7.84 7.09
N GLU A 120 -13.01 8.07 7.02
CA GLU A 120 -13.69 9.18 7.70
C GLU A 120 -14.03 8.89 9.16
N ARG A 121 -14.32 7.63 9.49
CA ARG A 121 -14.69 7.24 10.85
C ARG A 121 -13.46 7.15 11.75
N GLU A 122 -13.54 7.73 12.94
CA GLU A 122 -12.51 7.57 13.98
C GLU A 122 -12.57 6.17 14.58
N TRP A 123 -11.62 5.34 14.17
CA TRP A 123 -11.43 4.00 14.68
C TRP A 123 -10.20 3.94 15.59
N GLN A 124 -10.32 3.24 16.71
CA GLN A 124 -9.19 2.92 17.59
C GLN A 124 -8.52 1.62 17.14
N TRP A 125 -7.78 1.67 16.04
CA TRP A 125 -7.11 0.52 15.48
C TRP A 125 -6.03 -0.05 16.41
N PRO A 126 -5.84 -1.39 16.47
CA PRO A 126 -4.71 -1.98 17.18
C PRO A 126 -3.38 -1.34 16.74
N THR A 127 -2.48 -1.11 17.70
CA THR A 127 -1.21 -0.42 17.43
C THR A 127 -0.40 -1.06 16.30
N LEU A 128 -0.42 -2.39 16.20
CA LEU A 128 0.26 -3.13 15.13
C LEU A 128 -0.28 -2.84 13.73
N MET A 129 -1.54 -2.42 13.61
CA MET A 129 -2.17 -2.06 12.34
C MET A 129 -1.93 -0.62 11.93
N GLN A 130 -1.52 0.27 12.83
CA GLN A 130 -1.41 1.70 12.56
C GLN A 130 -0.59 2.03 11.29
N PRO A 131 0.59 1.41 11.05
CA PRO A 131 1.34 1.68 9.83
C PRO A 131 0.56 1.34 8.56
N LEU A 132 -0.12 0.18 8.54
CA LEU A 132 -0.96 -0.25 7.42
C LEU A 132 -2.14 0.71 7.22
N ILE A 133 -2.86 1.03 8.28
CA ILE A 133 -4.03 1.91 8.23
C ILE A 133 -3.66 3.31 7.75
N ASN A 134 -2.57 3.87 8.28
CA ASN A 134 -2.09 5.17 7.84
C ASN A 134 -1.78 5.15 6.34
N ALA A 135 -0.95 4.21 5.88
CA ALA A 135 -0.53 4.17 4.48
C ALA A 135 -1.67 3.78 3.51
N SER A 136 -2.43 2.71 3.82
CA SER A 136 -3.40 2.14 2.88
C SER A 136 -4.78 2.80 2.92
N ILE A 137 -5.12 3.50 4.00
CA ILE A 137 -6.42 4.14 4.15
C ILE A 137 -6.26 5.65 4.23
N LYS A 138 -5.62 6.18 5.29
CA LYS A 138 -5.61 7.63 5.56
C LYS A 138 -4.83 8.42 4.50
N ASP A 139 -3.61 8.02 4.21
CA ASP A 139 -2.77 8.69 3.22
C ASP A 139 -3.35 8.52 1.81
N THR A 140 -3.86 7.31 1.48
CA THR A 140 -4.51 7.05 0.19
C THR A 140 -5.78 7.90 0.03
N PHE A 141 -6.61 8.03 1.07
CA PHE A 141 -7.79 8.87 1.04
C PHE A 141 -7.43 10.36 0.89
N ALA A 142 -6.44 10.83 1.66
CA ALA A 142 -5.95 12.21 1.54
C ALA A 142 -5.41 12.52 0.13
N MET A 143 -4.67 11.58 -0.48
CA MET A 143 -4.19 11.69 -1.86
C MET A 143 -5.35 11.76 -2.87
N HIS A 144 -6.38 10.94 -2.71
CA HIS A 144 -7.58 11.00 -3.55
C HIS A 144 -8.26 12.37 -3.44
N GLN A 145 -8.45 12.89 -2.23
CA GLN A 145 -9.07 14.20 -2.02
C GLN A 145 -8.22 15.34 -2.63
N GLN A 146 -6.91 15.29 -2.47
CA GLN A 146 -5.99 16.23 -3.10
C GLN A 146 -6.05 16.14 -4.63
N GLY A 147 -6.09 14.92 -5.18
CA GLY A 147 -6.20 14.68 -6.62
C GLY A 147 -7.42 15.37 -7.25
N LEU A 148 -8.54 15.43 -6.53
CA LEU A 148 -9.75 16.12 -7.01
C LEU A 148 -9.57 17.65 -7.13
N THR A 149 -8.60 18.23 -6.43
CA THR A 149 -8.31 19.67 -6.46
C THR A 149 -7.31 20.05 -7.54
N ILE A 150 -6.61 19.09 -8.14
CA ILE A 150 -5.59 19.36 -9.17
C ILE A 150 -6.29 19.60 -10.52
N PRO A 151 -6.01 20.75 -11.18
CA PRO A 151 -6.57 21.03 -12.50
C PRO A 151 -6.17 19.96 -13.52
N ASN A 152 -7.14 19.39 -14.21
CA ASN A 152 -6.89 18.44 -15.29
C ASN A 152 -6.42 19.21 -16.54
N LEU A 153 -5.29 18.83 -17.10
CA LEU A 153 -4.74 19.42 -18.35
C LEU A 153 -5.45 18.94 -19.62
N GLY A 154 -6.47 18.12 -19.47
CA GLY A 154 -7.26 17.56 -20.57
C GLY A 154 -6.99 16.07 -20.80
N VAL A 155 -7.89 15.46 -21.56
CA VAL A 155 -7.80 14.03 -21.90
C VAL A 155 -6.99 13.87 -23.18
N SER A 156 -6.03 12.95 -23.18
CA SER A 156 -5.34 12.58 -24.42
C SER A 156 -6.30 11.95 -25.41
N SER A 157 -6.36 12.44 -26.64
CA SER A 157 -7.15 11.84 -27.72
C SER A 157 -6.51 10.57 -28.29
N ASN A 158 -5.30 10.24 -27.87
CA ASN A 158 -4.59 9.06 -28.35
C ASN A 158 -5.00 7.81 -27.55
N SER A 159 -5.56 6.82 -28.24
CA SER A 159 -6.02 5.57 -27.64
C SER A 159 -4.91 4.76 -26.92
N VAL A 160 -3.67 4.88 -27.35
CA VAL A 160 -2.52 4.23 -26.68
C VAL A 160 -2.23 4.93 -25.37
N SER A 161 -2.16 6.26 -25.36
CA SER A 161 -1.93 7.05 -24.14
C SER A 161 -3.04 6.83 -23.13
N THR A 162 -4.29 6.76 -23.55
CA THR A 162 -5.43 6.48 -22.66
C THR A 162 -5.34 5.09 -22.02
N ARG A 163 -4.93 4.06 -22.79
CA ARG A 163 -4.72 2.71 -22.24
C ARG A 163 -3.55 2.63 -21.30
N VAL A 164 -2.46 3.31 -21.61
CA VAL A 164 -1.27 3.40 -20.74
C VAL A 164 -1.63 4.12 -19.45
N GLN A 165 -2.37 5.23 -19.53
CA GLN A 165 -2.87 5.93 -18.35
C GLN A 165 -3.74 5.01 -17.48
N ALA A 166 -4.73 4.32 -18.07
CA ALA A 166 -5.58 3.39 -17.34
C ALA A 166 -4.78 2.26 -16.67
N GLN A 167 -3.73 1.76 -17.33
CA GLN A 167 -2.83 0.76 -16.74
C GLN A 167 -2.08 1.30 -15.51
N TYR A 168 -1.58 2.55 -15.56
CA TYR A 168 -0.92 3.17 -14.41
C TYR A 168 -1.90 3.55 -13.30
N ASP A 169 -3.14 3.90 -13.65
CA ASP A 169 -4.19 4.18 -12.67
C ASP A 169 -4.61 2.89 -11.93
N GLU A 170 -4.64 1.76 -12.64
CA GLU A 170 -4.98 0.44 -12.08
C GLU A 170 -3.81 -0.18 -11.30
N HIS A 171 -2.59 -0.04 -11.82
CA HIS A 171 -1.36 -0.60 -11.26
C HIS A 171 -0.28 0.48 -11.17
N PRO A 172 -0.34 1.35 -10.16
CA PRO A 172 0.68 2.37 -9.96
C PRO A 172 2.05 1.73 -9.69
N TYR A 173 3.09 2.51 -9.89
CA TYR A 173 4.46 2.06 -9.62
C TYR A 173 4.62 1.61 -8.16
N PRO A 174 5.56 0.68 -7.84
CA PRO A 174 5.80 0.26 -6.47
C PRO A 174 5.95 1.45 -5.53
N ARG A 175 5.25 1.41 -4.40
CA ARG A 175 5.23 2.53 -3.46
C ARG A 175 6.57 2.70 -2.78
N TRP A 176 7.09 3.90 -2.84
CA TRP A 176 8.29 4.28 -2.11
C TRP A 176 7.95 4.45 -0.63
N THR A 177 8.52 3.61 0.22
CA THR A 177 8.33 3.69 1.68
C THR A 177 9.53 4.27 2.40
N ALA A 178 10.69 4.28 1.74
CA ALA A 178 11.91 4.86 2.27
C ALA A 178 12.79 5.37 1.13
N LEU A 179 13.42 6.50 1.34
CA LEU A 179 14.48 6.99 0.47
C LEU A 179 15.81 6.36 0.94
N GLY A 180 16.63 5.92 0.00
CA GLY A 180 17.97 5.39 0.30
C GLY A 180 18.96 6.45 0.83
N TYR A 181 18.51 7.68 1.00
CA TYR A 181 19.30 8.82 1.44
C TYR A 181 18.80 9.34 2.78
N ASN A 182 19.66 9.30 3.80
CA ASN A 182 19.31 9.75 5.14
C ASN A 182 19.60 11.24 5.41
N GLN A 183 20.24 11.91 4.46
CA GLN A 183 20.65 13.31 4.62
C GLN A 183 20.22 14.14 3.41
N PRO A 184 19.68 15.35 3.64
CA PRO A 184 19.46 16.29 2.56
C PRO A 184 20.78 16.66 1.89
N ALA A 185 20.80 16.64 0.57
CA ALA A 185 21.99 17.00 -0.20
C ALA A 185 21.82 18.36 -0.88
N ASN A 186 22.92 19.08 -1.07
CA ASN A 186 22.91 20.28 -1.87
C ASN A 186 22.68 19.92 -3.34
N TYR A 187 21.65 20.49 -3.94
CA TYR A 187 21.25 20.20 -5.33
C TYR A 187 22.40 20.35 -6.33
N TYR A 188 23.17 21.45 -6.22
CA TYR A 188 24.33 21.69 -7.10
C TYR A 188 25.43 20.63 -6.92
N ALA A 189 25.74 20.29 -5.66
CA ALA A 189 26.73 19.24 -5.38
C ALA A 189 26.29 17.88 -5.92
N SER A 190 25.00 17.55 -5.80
CA SER A 190 24.43 16.32 -6.34
C SER A 190 24.48 16.27 -7.86
N LEU A 191 24.11 17.35 -8.54
CA LEU A 191 24.24 17.46 -9.99
C LEU A 191 25.69 17.37 -10.45
N LYS A 192 26.62 18.01 -9.75
CA LYS A 192 28.06 17.96 -10.06
C LYS A 192 28.62 16.54 -9.92
N ALA A 193 28.14 15.78 -8.94
CA ALA A 193 28.52 14.38 -8.77
C ALA A 193 27.97 13.48 -9.90
N LEU A 194 26.74 13.72 -10.34
CA LEU A 194 26.09 12.94 -11.40
C LEU A 194 26.58 13.32 -12.82
N PHE A 195 26.94 14.58 -13.04
CA PHE A 195 27.30 15.12 -14.35
C PHE A 195 28.60 15.95 -14.33
N PRO A 196 29.75 15.34 -13.96
CA PRO A 196 30.98 16.08 -13.69
C PRO A 196 31.51 16.90 -14.86
N TYR A 197 31.13 16.56 -16.10
CA TYR A 197 31.65 17.21 -17.32
C TYR A 197 30.74 18.26 -17.96
N LYS A 198 29.51 18.45 -17.44
CA LYS A 198 28.50 19.32 -18.08
C LYS A 198 28.07 20.54 -17.27
N LEU A 199 28.66 20.75 -16.10
CA LEU A 199 28.14 21.75 -15.13
C LEU A 199 28.88 23.09 -15.16
N ASN A 200 29.80 23.32 -16.07
CA ASN A 200 30.48 24.61 -16.17
C ASN A 200 29.56 25.77 -16.57
N ASP A 201 28.38 25.45 -17.13
CA ASP A 201 27.43 26.43 -17.64
C ASP A 201 26.20 26.64 -16.70
N LEU A 202 26.11 25.91 -15.59
CA LEU A 202 25.03 26.15 -14.64
C LEU A 202 25.37 27.34 -13.75
N PRO A 203 24.53 28.38 -13.74
CA PRO A 203 24.74 29.51 -12.87
C PRO A 203 24.83 29.08 -11.41
N ASN A 204 25.70 29.73 -10.64
CA ASN A 204 25.83 29.52 -9.20
C ASN A 204 24.47 29.79 -8.53
N ILE A 205 23.72 28.72 -8.26
CA ILE A 205 22.34 28.81 -7.80
C ILE A 205 22.36 28.97 -6.28
N HIS A 206 22.49 30.19 -5.82
CA HIS A 206 22.26 30.58 -4.42
C HIS A 206 20.82 31.05 -4.16
N LYS A 207 19.92 30.92 -5.14
CA LYS A 207 18.53 31.37 -5.05
C LYS A 207 17.58 30.20 -4.82
N THR A 208 16.41 30.50 -4.28
CA THR A 208 15.30 29.55 -4.20
C THR A 208 14.99 28.99 -5.58
N LEU A 209 15.01 27.67 -5.70
CA LEU A 209 14.74 26.96 -6.94
C LEU A 209 13.26 26.60 -7.02
N ASN A 210 12.68 26.83 -8.21
CA ASN A 210 11.44 26.19 -8.57
C ASN A 210 11.76 24.85 -9.23
N VAL A 211 11.31 23.76 -8.64
CA VAL A 211 11.59 22.40 -9.13
C VAL A 211 10.28 21.77 -9.58
N LEU A 212 10.24 21.34 -10.85
CA LEU A 212 9.16 20.51 -11.37
C LEU A 212 9.65 19.06 -11.42
N VAL A 213 8.98 18.18 -10.70
CA VAL A 213 9.21 16.74 -10.78
C VAL A 213 8.11 16.15 -11.66
N ALA A 214 8.45 15.80 -12.87
CA ALA A 214 7.52 15.23 -13.83
C ALA A 214 7.70 13.70 -13.88
N GLY A 215 6.60 12.94 -13.79
CA GLY A 215 6.64 11.48 -13.85
C GLY A 215 7.35 10.83 -12.67
N CYS A 216 7.07 11.32 -11.48
CA CYS A 216 7.70 10.80 -10.25
C CYS A 216 7.07 9.50 -9.70
N GLY A 217 6.07 8.92 -10.39
CA GLY A 217 5.35 7.71 -9.97
C GLY A 217 4.27 7.98 -8.97
#